data_10d83d2764c046be813e56f7a49737af
#
_entry.id   10d83d2764c046be813e56f7a49737af
#
_cell.length_a   1.000
_cell.length_b   1.000
_cell.length_c   1.000
_cell.angle_alpha   90.00
_cell.angle_beta   90.00
_cell.angle_gamma   90.00
#
_symmetry.space_group_name_H-M   'P 1'
#
loop_
_entity.id
_entity.type
_entity.pdbx_description
1 polymer ?
#
loop_
_entity_poly.entity_id
_entity_poly.type
_entity_poly.pdbx_seq_one_letter_code
_entity_poly.pdbx_strand_id
1 'polypeptide(L)'
;EFRRVLFRSNDDELATCVGCGLCLPHCPTFRVTGEEALSPRGRIDAIRAVHRDGAPITPEFVDFMSTCVQCRGCEPACPSGVKYGHIQEGVRESLARSRDITPRWQRLAYPVLPRHRLLLGGSTLLAVAQRLHAVPKRMGLPRLPLRRPPAVRATGTDVWLYTGCVMDAWLRATTTGVLL
;
A
#
# COMPACT_ATOMS: atom_id res chain seq x y z
N GLU A 1 0.70 17.85 -26.26
CA GLU A 1 0.30 18.78 -25.18
C GLU A 1 0.46 18.07 -23.85
N PHE A 2 1.66 18.21 -23.24
CA PHE A 2 1.94 17.64 -21.91
C PHE A 2 1.10 18.37 -20.88
N ARG A 3 -0.03 17.80 -20.53
CA ARG A 3 -0.86 18.27 -19.42
C ARG A 3 -0.04 18.15 -18.14
N ARG A 4 0.43 19.29 -17.62
CA ARG A 4 1.18 19.37 -16.35
C ARG A 4 0.40 18.61 -15.27
N VAL A 5 0.91 17.48 -14.84
CA VAL A 5 0.29 16.70 -13.76
C VAL A 5 0.63 17.44 -12.46
N LEU A 6 -0.27 18.31 -12.06
CA LEU A 6 -0.18 18.95 -10.74
C LEU A 6 -0.55 17.90 -9.70
N PHE A 7 0.44 17.38 -9.00
CA PHE A 7 0.19 16.60 -7.81
C PHE A 7 -0.55 17.48 -6.80
N ARG A 8 -1.44 16.88 -6.01
CA ARG A 8 -2.20 17.60 -4.98
C ARG A 8 -1.33 18.03 -3.79
N SER A 9 -0.03 17.67 -3.79
CA SER A 9 0.97 18.14 -2.85
C SER A 9 1.30 19.61 -3.14
N ASN A 10 1.26 20.46 -2.11
CA ASN A 10 1.59 21.87 -2.22
C ASN A 10 3.10 22.03 -2.40
N ASP A 11 3.54 22.99 -3.21
CA ASP A 11 4.96 23.35 -3.40
C ASP A 11 5.68 23.62 -2.07
N ASP A 12 4.99 24.20 -1.10
CA ASP A 12 5.53 24.47 0.24
C ASP A 12 5.84 23.17 1.00
N GLU A 13 5.00 22.14 0.89
CA GLU A 13 5.25 20.85 1.52
C GLU A 13 6.47 20.14 0.94
N LEU A 14 6.63 20.21 -0.38
CA LEU A 14 7.82 19.68 -1.05
C LEU A 14 9.08 20.48 -0.67
N ALA A 15 8.97 21.79 -0.51
CA ALA A 15 10.09 22.66 -0.12
C ALA A 15 10.59 22.38 1.31
N THR A 16 9.74 21.88 2.20
CA THR A 16 10.09 21.58 3.59
C THR A 16 11.23 20.54 3.71
N CYS A 17 11.40 19.66 2.72
CA CYS A 17 12.46 18.67 2.73
C CYS A 17 13.81 19.31 2.36
N VAL A 18 14.76 19.30 3.28
CA VAL A 18 16.13 19.81 3.08
C VAL A 18 17.14 18.74 2.63
N GLY A 19 16.69 17.53 2.35
CA GLY A 19 17.54 16.46 1.82
C GLY A 19 18.56 15.86 2.81
N CYS A 20 18.42 16.09 4.13
CA CYS A 20 19.43 15.71 5.13
C CYS A 20 19.68 14.20 5.29
N GLY A 21 18.75 13.34 4.86
CA GLY A 21 18.91 11.88 4.91
C GLY A 21 18.58 11.19 6.24
N LEU A 22 18.20 11.90 7.30
CA LEU A 22 17.89 11.30 8.60
C LEU A 22 16.69 10.32 8.55
N CYS A 23 15.86 10.40 7.53
CA CYS A 23 14.74 9.48 7.29
C CYS A 23 15.16 8.12 6.71
N LEU A 24 16.38 7.98 6.15
CA LEU A 24 16.83 6.78 5.45
C LEU A 24 16.82 5.52 6.33
N PRO A 25 17.42 5.54 7.55
CA PRO A 25 17.43 4.37 8.43
C PRO A 25 16.05 3.91 8.87
N HIS A 26 15.06 4.79 8.80
CA HIS A 26 13.68 4.52 9.21
C HIS A 26 12.80 4.01 8.05
N CYS A 27 13.33 3.99 6.83
CA CYS A 27 12.59 3.53 5.66
C CYS A 27 12.82 2.03 5.40
N PRO A 28 11.77 1.17 5.49
CA PRO A 28 11.93 -0.26 5.26
C PRO A 28 12.37 -0.58 3.83
N THR A 29 11.88 0.13 2.82
CA THR A 29 12.29 -0.10 1.43
C THR A 29 13.75 0.24 1.21
N PHE A 30 14.23 1.38 1.72
CA PHE A 30 15.65 1.74 1.64
C PHE A 30 16.54 0.74 2.39
N ARG A 31 16.13 0.29 3.59
CA ARG A 31 16.91 -0.68 4.38
C ARG A 31 17.10 -2.02 3.68
N VAL A 32 16.16 -2.43 2.85
CA VAL A 32 16.23 -3.71 2.12
C VAL A 32 17.02 -3.58 0.82
N THR A 33 16.85 -2.46 0.10
CA THR A 33 17.39 -2.31 -1.26
C THR A 33 18.70 -1.52 -1.29
N GLY A 34 18.93 -0.61 -0.35
CA GLY A 34 20.01 0.37 -0.40
C GLY A 34 19.83 1.45 -1.47
N GLU A 35 18.74 1.41 -2.23
CA GLU A 35 18.48 2.36 -3.32
C GLU A 35 17.94 3.69 -2.81
N GLU A 36 18.65 4.78 -3.14
CA GLU A 36 18.26 6.13 -2.75
C GLU A 36 16.89 6.54 -3.33
N ALA A 37 16.59 6.16 -4.56
CA ALA A 37 15.31 6.43 -5.21
C ALA A 37 14.11 5.84 -4.44
N LEU A 38 14.33 4.76 -3.69
CA LEU A 38 13.32 4.11 -2.84
C LEU A 38 13.28 4.67 -1.42
N SER A 39 14.10 5.69 -1.12
CA SER A 39 14.08 6.42 0.15
C SER A 39 13.00 7.50 0.19
N PRO A 40 12.60 8.01 1.37
CA PRO A 40 11.65 9.11 1.44
C PRO A 40 12.15 10.39 0.76
N ARG A 41 13.42 10.75 0.95
CA ARG A 41 13.99 11.94 0.29
C ARG A 41 14.15 11.75 -1.21
N GLY A 42 14.61 10.59 -1.67
CA GLY A 42 14.73 10.30 -3.10
C GLY A 42 13.38 10.33 -3.81
N ARG A 43 12.32 9.82 -3.17
CA ARG A 43 10.95 9.95 -3.69
C ARG A 43 10.49 11.41 -3.75
N ILE A 44 10.80 12.23 -2.73
CA ILE A 44 10.49 13.67 -2.77
C ILE A 44 11.22 14.35 -3.92
N ASP A 45 12.47 14.03 -4.17
CA ASP A 45 13.24 14.60 -5.29
C ASP A 45 12.67 14.17 -6.63
N ALA A 46 12.26 12.91 -6.78
CA ALA A 46 11.55 12.45 -7.98
C ALA A 46 10.20 13.17 -8.17
N ILE A 47 9.46 13.41 -7.11
CA ILE A 47 8.22 14.20 -7.16
C ILE A 47 8.49 15.64 -7.57
N ARG A 48 9.54 16.26 -7.05
CA ARG A 48 9.96 17.62 -7.43
C ARG A 48 10.30 17.69 -8.92
N ALA A 49 11.06 16.75 -9.43
CA ALA A 49 11.41 16.69 -10.85
C ALA A 49 10.16 16.65 -11.74
N VAL A 50 9.14 15.84 -11.38
CA VAL A 50 7.89 15.81 -12.14
C VAL A 50 7.05 17.07 -11.94
N HIS A 51 6.93 17.57 -10.70
CA HIS A 51 6.02 18.65 -10.36
C HIS A 51 6.54 20.03 -10.78
N ARG A 52 7.83 20.31 -10.56
CA ARG A 52 8.46 21.61 -10.84
C ARG A 52 9.10 21.66 -12.21
N ASP A 53 9.88 20.63 -12.55
CA ASP A 53 10.72 20.63 -13.74
C ASP A 53 10.00 20.05 -14.95
N GLY A 54 8.79 19.48 -14.74
CA GLY A 54 7.98 18.92 -15.82
C GLY A 54 8.54 17.59 -16.36
N ALA A 55 9.33 16.86 -15.57
CA ALA A 55 9.82 15.55 -15.94
C ALA A 55 8.66 14.59 -16.25
N PRO A 56 8.82 13.68 -17.23
CA PRO A 56 7.76 12.72 -17.57
C PRO A 56 7.54 11.72 -16.43
N ILE A 57 6.28 11.30 -16.26
CA ILE A 57 5.95 10.17 -15.38
C ILE A 57 6.35 8.88 -16.10
N THR A 58 7.50 8.33 -15.71
CA THR A 58 8.01 7.07 -16.26
C THR A 58 7.50 5.87 -15.46
N PRO A 59 7.59 4.63 -16.01
CA PRO A 59 7.28 3.41 -15.25
C PRO A 59 8.11 3.30 -13.97
N GLU A 60 9.38 3.72 -13.99
CA GLU A 60 10.27 3.72 -12.82
C GLU A 60 9.76 4.66 -11.74
N PHE A 61 9.31 5.88 -12.12
CA PHE A 61 8.68 6.80 -11.16
C PHE A 61 7.46 6.16 -10.48
N VAL A 62 6.61 5.49 -11.27
CA VAL A 62 5.44 4.79 -10.72
C VAL A 62 5.86 3.68 -9.76
N ASP A 63 6.92 2.94 -10.08
CA ASP A 63 7.45 1.89 -9.22
C ASP A 63 7.98 2.47 -7.90
N PHE A 64 8.75 3.55 -7.94
CA PHE A 64 9.24 4.25 -6.74
C PHE A 64 8.10 4.68 -5.83
N MET A 65 6.99 5.16 -6.39
CA MET A 65 5.83 5.57 -5.60
C MET A 65 5.01 4.39 -5.08
N SER A 66 4.89 3.31 -5.87
CA SER A 66 4.08 2.13 -5.53
C SER A 66 4.73 1.25 -4.46
N THR A 67 6.05 1.15 -4.43
CA THR A 67 6.81 0.34 -3.47
C THR A 67 6.84 0.94 -2.06
N CYS A 68 6.42 2.20 -1.87
CA CYS A 68 6.28 2.78 -0.54
C CYS A 68 5.17 2.07 0.26
N VAL A 69 5.50 1.49 1.41
CA VAL A 69 4.54 0.79 2.28
C VAL A 69 3.70 1.73 3.16
N GLN A 70 3.88 3.04 3.04
CA GLN A 70 3.16 4.09 3.78
C GLN A 70 3.18 3.95 5.32
N CYS A 71 4.23 3.36 5.86
CA CYS A 71 4.38 3.16 7.31
C CYS A 71 4.59 4.47 8.11
N ARG A 72 4.89 5.59 7.43
CA ARG A 72 5.18 6.93 8.00
C ARG A 72 6.32 6.97 9.02
N GLY A 73 7.12 5.93 9.15
CA GLY A 73 8.28 5.90 10.06
C GLY A 73 9.33 6.98 9.78
N CYS A 74 9.31 7.58 8.58
CA CYS A 74 10.17 8.68 8.20
C CYS A 74 9.73 10.05 8.78
N GLU A 75 8.46 10.22 9.16
CA GLU A 75 7.93 11.48 9.67
C GLU A 75 8.49 11.86 11.05
N PRO A 76 8.43 10.98 12.07
CA PRO A 76 9.00 11.30 13.38
C PRO A 76 10.51 11.46 13.37
N ALA A 77 11.20 10.89 12.36
CA ALA A 77 12.64 11.02 12.19
C ALA A 77 13.04 12.34 11.48
N CYS A 78 12.08 13.10 10.96
CA CYS A 78 12.35 14.30 10.19
C CYS A 78 12.39 15.55 11.08
N PRO A 79 13.57 16.23 11.25
CA PRO A 79 13.66 17.45 12.03
C PRO A 79 12.93 18.63 11.37
N SER A 80 12.76 18.60 10.06
CA SER A 80 12.02 19.64 9.31
C SER A 80 10.50 19.41 9.32
N GLY A 81 10.01 18.36 9.97
CA GLY A 81 8.57 18.10 10.10
C GLY A 81 7.85 17.78 8.78
N VAL A 82 8.54 17.20 7.79
CA VAL A 82 7.94 16.84 6.50
C VAL A 82 6.80 15.85 6.70
N LYS A 83 5.60 16.21 6.26
CA LYS A 83 4.42 15.36 6.26
C LYS A 83 4.43 14.43 5.03
N TYR A 84 5.38 13.50 5.04
CA TYR A 84 5.63 12.62 3.90
C TYR A 84 4.40 11.79 3.48
N GLY A 85 3.61 11.31 4.44
CA GLY A 85 2.38 10.55 4.16
C GLY A 85 1.39 11.35 3.31
N HIS A 86 1.20 12.64 3.62
CA HIS A 86 0.32 13.52 2.86
C HIS A 86 0.82 13.73 1.42
N ILE A 87 2.14 13.98 1.26
CA ILE A 87 2.76 14.08 -0.07
C ILE A 87 2.54 12.80 -0.87
N GLN A 88 2.82 11.65 -0.27
CA GLN A 88 2.70 10.35 -0.92
C GLN A 88 1.26 10.00 -1.30
N GLU A 89 0.29 10.33 -0.44
CA GLU A 89 -1.14 10.14 -0.73
C GLU A 89 -1.57 10.99 -1.93
N GLY A 90 -1.17 12.27 -1.98
CA GLY A 90 -1.49 13.17 -3.09
C GLY A 90 -0.93 12.68 -4.44
N VAL A 91 0.30 12.17 -4.43
CA VAL A 91 0.92 11.59 -5.63
C VAL A 91 0.18 10.33 -6.07
N ARG A 92 -0.10 9.39 -5.14
CA ARG A 92 -0.82 8.15 -5.47
C ARG A 92 -2.24 8.41 -5.97
N GLU A 93 -2.95 9.38 -5.39
CA GLU A 93 -4.26 9.79 -5.88
C GLU A 93 -4.18 10.26 -7.34
N SER A 94 -3.19 11.09 -7.65
CA SER A 94 -2.98 11.61 -9.00
C SER A 94 -2.63 10.48 -10.00
N LEU A 95 -1.76 9.56 -9.59
CA LEU A 95 -1.41 8.39 -10.38
C LEU A 95 -2.60 7.44 -10.60
N ALA A 96 -3.44 7.22 -9.57
CA ALA A 96 -4.63 6.37 -9.67
C ALA A 96 -5.70 6.94 -10.61
N ARG A 97 -5.77 8.25 -10.76
CA ARG A 97 -6.65 8.93 -11.73
C ARG A 97 -6.18 8.73 -13.17
N SER A 98 -4.90 8.51 -13.37
CA SER A 98 -4.30 8.16 -14.66
C SER A 98 -4.66 6.70 -14.98
N ARG A 99 -5.69 6.50 -15.84
CA ARG A 99 -6.27 5.17 -16.14
C ARG A 99 -5.26 4.15 -16.67
N ASP A 100 -4.12 4.60 -17.17
CA ASP A 100 -3.12 3.75 -17.83
C ASP A 100 -2.20 3.01 -16.86
N ILE A 101 -2.15 3.42 -15.59
CA ILE A 101 -1.23 2.86 -14.59
C ILE A 101 -1.83 1.67 -13.83
N THR A 102 -3.15 1.65 -13.64
CA THR A 102 -3.79 0.57 -12.88
C THR A 102 -4.09 -0.64 -13.77
N PRO A 103 -3.50 -1.81 -13.51
CA PRO A 103 -3.77 -3.03 -14.27
C PRO A 103 -5.27 -3.36 -14.33
N ARG A 104 -5.74 -3.83 -15.49
CA ARG A 104 -7.17 -4.13 -15.72
C ARG A 104 -7.75 -5.11 -14.67
N TRP A 105 -6.95 -6.10 -14.25
CA TRP A 105 -7.39 -7.08 -13.26
C TRP A 105 -7.64 -6.45 -11.88
N GLN A 106 -6.84 -5.44 -11.48
CA GLN A 106 -7.06 -4.70 -10.22
C GLN A 106 -8.36 -3.90 -10.27
N ARG A 107 -8.68 -3.29 -11.40
CA ARG A 107 -9.95 -2.57 -11.59
C ARG A 107 -11.17 -3.47 -11.40
N LEU A 108 -11.05 -4.76 -11.78
CA LEU A 108 -12.10 -5.76 -11.58
C LEU A 108 -12.12 -6.29 -10.13
N ALA A 109 -10.97 -6.40 -9.49
CA ALA A 109 -10.84 -6.95 -8.15
C ALA A 109 -11.27 -5.96 -7.04
N TYR A 110 -10.95 -4.68 -7.18
CA TYR A 110 -11.24 -3.67 -6.16
C TYR A 110 -12.71 -3.56 -5.75
N PRO A 111 -13.71 -3.59 -6.66
CA PRO A 111 -15.12 -3.56 -6.27
C PRO A 111 -15.58 -4.77 -5.46
N VAL A 112 -14.82 -5.87 -5.49
CA VAL A 112 -15.16 -7.10 -4.74
C VAL A 112 -14.67 -6.99 -3.28
N LEU A 113 -13.57 -6.27 -3.03
CA LEU A 113 -12.97 -6.15 -1.69
C LEU A 113 -13.94 -5.63 -0.60
N PRO A 114 -14.74 -4.58 -0.84
CA PRO A 114 -15.69 -4.10 0.17
C PRO A 114 -16.90 -5.03 0.37
N ARG A 115 -17.12 -5.97 -0.57
CA ARG A 115 -18.25 -6.91 -0.49
C ARG A 115 -17.84 -8.16 0.28
N HIS A 116 -17.86 -8.08 1.60
CA HIS A 116 -17.38 -9.14 2.49
C HIS A 116 -17.95 -10.55 2.17
N ARG A 117 -19.24 -10.66 1.85
CA ARG A 117 -19.85 -11.96 1.48
C ARG A 117 -19.26 -12.55 0.20
N LEU A 118 -18.98 -11.70 -0.81
CA LEU A 118 -18.33 -12.15 -2.05
C LEU A 118 -16.88 -12.56 -1.80
N LEU A 119 -16.17 -11.82 -0.97
CA LEU A 119 -14.81 -12.15 -0.59
C LEU A 119 -14.75 -13.49 0.15
N LEU A 120 -15.67 -13.75 1.06
CA LEU A 120 -15.77 -15.02 1.76
C LEU A 120 -16.09 -16.18 0.82
N GLY A 121 -17.10 -16.04 -0.05
CA GLY A 121 -17.45 -17.04 -1.05
C GLY A 121 -16.33 -17.33 -2.02
N GLY A 122 -15.74 -16.29 -2.59
CA GLY A 122 -14.61 -16.38 -3.52
C GLY A 122 -13.38 -17.04 -2.88
N SER A 123 -13.06 -16.71 -1.62
CA SER A 123 -11.94 -17.35 -0.91
C SER A 123 -12.18 -18.84 -0.63
N THR A 124 -13.43 -19.26 -0.43
CA THR A 124 -13.77 -20.68 -0.28
C THR A 124 -13.62 -21.42 -1.60
N LEU A 125 -14.13 -20.87 -2.70
CA LEU A 125 -13.93 -21.41 -4.04
C LEU A 125 -12.45 -21.51 -4.40
N LEU A 126 -11.67 -20.48 -4.09
CA LEU A 126 -10.23 -20.49 -4.31
C LEU A 126 -9.54 -21.57 -3.47
N ALA A 127 -9.94 -21.77 -2.21
CA ALA A 127 -9.42 -22.83 -1.35
C ALA A 127 -9.70 -24.22 -1.91
N VAL A 128 -10.88 -24.46 -2.50
CA VAL A 128 -11.23 -25.71 -3.20
C VAL A 128 -10.38 -25.87 -4.46
N ALA A 129 -10.28 -24.83 -5.28
CA ALA A 129 -9.47 -24.83 -6.51
C ALA A 129 -7.98 -25.12 -6.24
N GLN A 130 -7.43 -24.59 -5.13
CA GLN A 130 -6.06 -24.89 -4.69
C GLN A 130 -5.89 -26.40 -4.36
N ARG A 131 -6.90 -27.06 -3.78
CA ARG A 131 -6.84 -28.49 -3.47
C ARG A 131 -6.99 -29.38 -4.68
N LEU A 132 -7.76 -28.93 -5.66
CA LEU A 132 -7.88 -29.58 -6.96
C LEU A 132 -6.69 -29.31 -7.90
N HIS A 133 -5.66 -28.62 -7.39
CA HIS A 133 -4.46 -28.23 -8.17
C HIS A 133 -4.77 -27.36 -9.41
N ALA A 134 -5.97 -26.76 -9.47
CA ALA A 134 -6.38 -25.87 -10.57
C ALA A 134 -5.70 -24.50 -10.52
N VAL A 135 -5.05 -24.15 -9.39
CA VAL A 135 -4.33 -22.88 -9.21
C VAL A 135 -2.84 -23.11 -9.38
N PRO A 136 -2.17 -22.46 -10.35
CA PRO A 136 -0.73 -22.59 -10.56
C PRO A 136 0.06 -22.13 -9.33
N LYS A 137 1.06 -22.89 -8.90
CA LYS A 137 1.95 -22.54 -7.77
C LYS A 137 2.71 -21.22 -7.98
N ARG A 138 2.87 -20.80 -9.25
CA ARG A 138 3.54 -19.53 -9.63
C ARG A 138 2.82 -18.28 -9.10
N MET A 139 1.55 -18.39 -8.74
CA MET A 139 0.79 -17.25 -8.19
C MET A 139 1.20 -16.88 -6.75
N GLY A 140 2.03 -17.67 -6.08
CA GLY A 140 2.53 -17.37 -4.73
C GLY A 140 1.44 -17.21 -3.66
N LEU A 141 0.22 -17.65 -3.93
CA LEU A 141 -0.89 -17.50 -3.00
C LEU A 141 -0.75 -18.47 -1.81
N PRO A 142 -0.93 -18.01 -0.58
CA PRO A 142 -0.93 -18.89 0.59
C PRO A 142 -2.05 -19.92 0.48
N ARG A 143 -1.87 -21.08 1.11
CA ARG A 143 -2.93 -22.08 1.20
C ARG A 143 -4.06 -21.55 2.07
N LEU A 144 -5.23 -21.40 1.47
CA LEU A 144 -6.41 -20.90 2.17
C LEU A 144 -7.09 -22.01 2.97
N PRO A 145 -7.59 -21.71 4.18
CA PRO A 145 -8.32 -22.69 4.99
C PRO A 145 -9.71 -22.97 4.39
N LEU A 146 -10.12 -24.25 4.34
CA LEU A 146 -11.49 -24.62 3.98
C LEU A 146 -12.48 -24.35 5.10
N ARG A 147 -12.05 -24.62 6.34
CA ARG A 147 -12.84 -24.33 7.54
C ARG A 147 -12.24 -23.10 8.21
N ARG A 148 -13.07 -22.11 8.42
CA ARG A 148 -12.69 -20.90 9.16
C ARG A 148 -13.06 -21.09 10.62
N PRO A 149 -12.23 -20.62 11.55
CA PRO A 149 -12.65 -20.48 12.94
C PRO A 149 -13.92 -19.63 13.04
N PRO A 150 -14.75 -19.79 14.07
CA PRO A 150 -15.91 -18.93 14.29
C PRO A 150 -15.48 -17.47 14.36
N ALA A 151 -16.39 -16.56 14.00
CA ALA A 151 -16.13 -15.14 14.13
C ALA A 151 -15.97 -14.80 15.63
N VAL A 152 -14.96 -14.00 15.93
CA VAL A 152 -14.79 -13.47 17.28
C VAL A 152 -15.98 -12.56 17.59
N ARG A 153 -16.71 -12.88 18.67
CA ARG A 153 -17.81 -12.04 19.16
C ARG A 153 -17.29 -11.11 20.23
N ALA A 154 -17.76 -9.88 20.20
CA ALA A 154 -17.47 -8.91 21.26
C ALA A 154 -18.00 -9.45 22.60
N THR A 155 -17.13 -9.49 23.61
CA THR A 155 -17.47 -9.90 24.98
C THR A 155 -17.38 -8.76 25.98
N GLY A 156 -16.92 -7.57 25.55
CA GLY A 156 -16.73 -6.36 26.35
C GLY A 156 -16.62 -5.11 25.49
N THR A 157 -16.36 -3.99 26.14
CA THR A 157 -16.24 -2.67 25.51
C THR A 157 -14.84 -2.04 25.69
N ASP A 158 -13.91 -2.73 26.35
CA ASP A 158 -12.63 -2.17 26.77
C ASP A 158 -11.62 -2.06 25.63
N VAL A 159 -11.69 -2.98 24.65
CA VAL A 159 -10.76 -3.02 23.52
C VAL A 159 -11.52 -3.28 22.20
N TRP A 160 -11.24 -2.47 21.20
CA TRP A 160 -11.75 -2.65 19.85
C TRP A 160 -10.70 -3.32 18.97
N LEU A 161 -10.99 -4.54 18.49
CA LEU A 161 -10.13 -5.25 17.56
C LEU A 161 -10.64 -5.08 16.11
N TYR A 162 -9.89 -4.37 15.28
CA TYR A 162 -10.18 -4.25 13.86
C TYR A 162 -9.52 -5.38 13.06
N THR A 163 -10.31 -6.32 12.57
CA THR A 163 -9.81 -7.52 11.89
C THR A 163 -9.48 -7.30 10.42
N GLY A 164 -10.05 -6.29 9.77
CA GLY A 164 -9.90 -6.09 8.33
C GLY A 164 -10.53 -7.21 7.47
N CYS A 165 -10.90 -6.90 6.22
CA CYS A 165 -11.63 -7.84 5.37
C CYS A 165 -10.81 -9.09 5.00
N VAL A 166 -9.53 -8.93 4.69
CA VAL A 166 -8.64 -10.02 4.27
C VAL A 166 -8.24 -10.89 5.47
N MET A 167 -7.92 -10.27 6.60
CA MET A 167 -7.59 -10.97 7.84
C MET A 167 -8.76 -11.83 8.31
N ASP A 168 -9.99 -11.30 8.29
CA ASP A 168 -11.17 -12.06 8.67
C ASP A 168 -11.48 -13.21 7.69
N ALA A 169 -11.20 -13.03 6.41
CA ALA A 169 -11.41 -14.06 5.41
C ALA A 169 -10.39 -15.21 5.45
N TRP A 170 -9.10 -14.87 5.66
CA TRP A 170 -7.98 -15.79 5.43
C TRP A 170 -7.17 -16.13 6.68
N LEU A 171 -7.06 -15.22 7.62
CA LEU A 171 -6.15 -15.30 8.77
C LEU A 171 -6.89 -15.14 10.11
N ARG A 172 -8.15 -15.55 10.18
CA ARG A 172 -8.99 -15.45 11.39
C ARG A 172 -8.36 -16.16 12.62
N ALA A 173 -7.63 -17.25 12.39
CA ALA A 173 -6.91 -17.93 13.47
C ALA A 173 -5.85 -17.04 14.13
N THR A 174 -5.17 -16.18 13.36
CA THR A 174 -4.20 -15.21 13.90
C THR A 174 -4.88 -14.19 14.80
N THR A 175 -6.05 -13.70 14.39
CA THR A 175 -6.85 -12.75 15.18
C THR A 175 -7.34 -13.37 16.49
N THR A 176 -7.74 -14.64 16.47
CA THR A 176 -8.17 -15.37 17.66
C THR A 176 -7.01 -15.56 18.64
N GLY A 177 -5.79 -15.81 18.14
CA GLY A 177 -4.60 -15.95 18.97
C GLY A 177 -4.14 -14.66 19.69
N VAL A 178 -4.58 -13.49 19.23
CA VAL A 178 -4.29 -12.20 19.90
C VAL A 178 -5.21 -11.97 21.12
N LEU A 179 -6.34 -12.68 21.17
CA LEU A 179 -7.34 -12.53 22.23
C LEU A 179 -7.21 -13.56 23.38
N LEU A 180 -6.25 -14.47 23.25
CA LEU A 180 -5.88 -15.46 24.27
C LEU A 180 -4.64 -15.03 25.01
#